data_24f6b758fe942d17766ff03e37f8bd5d
#
_entry.id   24f6b758fe942d17766ff03e37f8bd5d
#
_cell.length_a   1.000
_cell.length_b   1.000
_cell.length_c   1.000
_cell.angle_alpha   90.00
_cell.angle_beta   90.00
_cell.angle_gamma   90.00
#
_symmetry.space_group_name_H-M   'P 1'
#
loop_
_entity.id
_entity.type
_entity.pdbx_description
1 polymer ?
#
loop_
_entity_poly.entity_id
_entity_poly.type
_entity_poly.pdbx_seq_one_letter_code
_entity_poly.pdbx_strand_id
1 'polypeptide(L)'
;MNKKEDFAENQFTWPICKELLFLVLEDKVSDVFVCELVWERLFYKKELPMNGWFPSALTPTYWSDKFVEAPQIISERIASVHLTRSIPRDHKQGLKNFLNFKGYKINELYPRRTRRATAVNWLIYWAIENKCFLNDKNIIPIASSPPLNPAKGHFGDPEIK
;
A
#
# COMPACT_ATOMS: atom_id res chain seq x y z
N MET A 1 -9.53 24.94 16.36
CA MET A 1 -10.13 23.63 16.59
C MET A 1 -9.72 22.70 15.46
N ASN A 2 -8.63 21.95 15.64
CA ASN A 2 -8.24 20.96 14.67
C ASN A 2 -9.22 19.79 14.77
N LYS A 3 -10.26 19.80 13.95
CA LYS A 3 -10.93 18.56 13.63
C LYS A 3 -9.90 17.70 12.88
N LYS A 4 -9.24 16.78 13.59
CA LYS A 4 -8.82 15.55 12.94
C LYS A 4 -10.13 14.99 12.40
N GLU A 5 -10.31 15.07 11.11
CA GLU A 5 -11.41 14.39 10.46
C GLU A 5 -11.25 12.93 10.85
N ASP A 6 -12.15 12.44 11.69
CA ASP A 6 -12.30 11.01 11.92
C ASP A 6 -12.69 10.44 10.56
N PHE A 7 -11.70 9.92 9.84
CA PHE A 7 -11.98 9.21 8.61
C PHE A 7 -12.84 8.01 8.97
N ALA A 8 -14.13 8.10 8.66
CA ALA A 8 -15.06 7.03 8.91
C ALA A 8 -14.53 5.76 8.23
N GLU A 9 -14.58 4.64 8.93
CA GLU A 9 -14.16 3.32 8.44
C GLU A 9 -14.74 3.00 7.04
N ASN A 10 -15.87 3.63 6.69
CA ASN A 10 -16.59 3.46 5.43
C ASN A 10 -16.02 4.27 4.26
N GLN A 11 -14.98 5.10 4.47
CA GLN A 11 -14.43 5.96 3.43
C GLN A 11 -13.53 5.19 2.44
N PHE A 12 -13.01 4.05 2.85
CA PHE A 12 -12.11 3.22 2.05
C PHE A 12 -12.77 1.90 1.71
N THR A 13 -12.52 1.40 0.50
CA THR A 13 -13.09 0.14 0.02
C THR A 13 -12.70 -1.04 0.90
N TRP A 14 -11.44 -1.05 1.36
CA TRP A 14 -10.88 -2.13 2.18
C TRP A 14 -10.28 -1.58 3.47
N PRO A 15 -10.88 -1.86 4.63
CA PRO A 15 -10.29 -1.49 5.91
C PRO A 15 -8.95 -2.20 6.16
N ILE A 16 -8.04 -1.52 6.85
CA ILE A 16 -6.74 -2.11 7.20
C ILE A 16 -6.87 -3.02 8.41
N CYS A 17 -6.69 -4.31 8.20
CA CYS A 17 -6.63 -5.35 9.23
C CYS A 17 -5.46 -6.29 8.94
N LYS A 18 -5.07 -7.09 9.93
CA LYS A 18 -3.94 -8.01 9.79
C LYS A 18 -4.11 -8.98 8.62
N GLU A 19 -5.29 -9.54 8.45
CA GLU A 19 -5.58 -10.51 7.39
C GLU A 19 -5.37 -9.91 6.01
N LEU A 20 -5.81 -8.66 5.78
CA LEU A 20 -5.56 -7.96 4.52
C LEU A 20 -4.06 -7.79 4.26
N LEU A 21 -3.32 -7.35 5.28
CA LEU A 21 -1.88 -7.12 5.16
C LEU A 21 -1.11 -8.41 4.90
N PHE A 22 -1.52 -9.52 5.50
CA PHE A 22 -0.93 -10.82 5.20
C PHE A 22 -1.22 -11.30 3.77
N LEU A 23 -2.38 -10.99 3.21
CA LEU A 23 -2.64 -11.26 1.78
C LEU A 23 -1.63 -10.53 0.89
N VAL A 24 -1.26 -9.30 1.25
CA VAL A 24 -0.24 -8.55 0.53
C VAL A 24 1.15 -9.19 0.68
N LEU A 25 1.55 -9.51 1.91
CA LEU A 25 2.86 -10.11 2.18
C LEU A 25 3.01 -11.51 1.58
N GLU A 26 1.94 -12.29 1.56
CA GLU A 26 1.90 -13.63 0.99
C GLU A 26 1.70 -13.66 -0.53
N ASP A 27 1.63 -12.47 -1.15
CA ASP A 27 1.48 -12.31 -2.59
C ASP A 27 0.19 -12.93 -3.17
N LYS A 28 -0.89 -12.79 -2.43
CA LYS A 28 -2.22 -13.33 -2.76
C LYS A 28 -3.19 -12.28 -3.29
N VAL A 29 -2.72 -11.09 -3.55
CA VAL A 29 -3.43 -9.99 -4.21
C VAL A 29 -2.47 -9.29 -5.17
N SER A 30 -3.01 -8.68 -6.23
CA SER A 30 -2.20 -8.07 -7.28
C SER A 30 -1.45 -6.82 -6.81
N ASP A 31 -0.41 -6.44 -7.54
CA ASP A 31 0.31 -5.17 -7.31
C ASP A 31 -0.61 -3.97 -7.55
N VAL A 32 -1.50 -4.04 -8.54
CA VAL A 32 -2.52 -3.02 -8.79
C VAL A 32 -3.39 -2.82 -7.55
N PHE A 33 -3.86 -3.90 -6.96
CA PHE A 33 -4.65 -3.84 -5.73
C PHE A 33 -3.90 -3.16 -4.59
N VAL A 34 -2.64 -3.52 -4.38
CA VAL A 34 -1.81 -2.93 -3.32
C VAL A 34 -1.58 -1.43 -3.57
N CYS A 35 -1.30 -1.04 -4.81
CA CYS A 35 -1.17 0.36 -5.17
C CYS A 35 -2.45 1.15 -4.88
N GLU A 36 -3.60 0.62 -5.23
CA GLU A 36 -4.88 1.27 -4.98
C GLU A 36 -5.17 1.47 -3.49
N LEU A 37 -4.78 0.54 -2.62
CA LEU A 37 -4.86 0.74 -1.17
C LEU A 37 -4.09 1.97 -0.70
N VAL A 38 -2.90 2.18 -1.24
CA VAL A 38 -2.07 3.34 -0.93
C VAL A 38 -2.62 4.61 -1.56
N TRP A 39 -3.00 4.57 -2.83
CA TRP A 39 -3.52 5.73 -3.54
C TRP A 39 -4.79 6.30 -2.90
N GLU A 40 -5.73 5.45 -2.48
CA GLU A 40 -6.92 5.90 -1.78
C GLU A 40 -6.55 6.70 -0.52
N ARG A 41 -5.55 6.24 0.22
CA ARG A 41 -5.10 6.87 1.48
C ARG A 41 -4.20 8.08 1.27
N LEU A 42 -3.68 8.26 0.08
CA LEU A 42 -3.02 9.48 -0.37
C LEU A 42 -4.00 10.47 -1.01
N PHE A 43 -5.28 10.09 -1.06
CA PHE A 43 -6.36 10.90 -1.65
C PHE A 43 -6.19 11.17 -3.15
N TYR A 44 -5.50 10.29 -3.86
CA TYR A 44 -5.62 10.20 -5.31
C TYR A 44 -7.00 9.67 -5.65
N LYS A 45 -7.58 10.21 -6.71
CA LYS A 45 -8.93 9.84 -7.16
C LYS A 45 -8.90 9.34 -8.59
N LYS A 46 -9.66 8.26 -8.82
CA LYS A 46 -9.85 7.73 -10.16
C LYS A 46 -10.77 8.64 -10.94
N GLU A 47 -10.30 9.10 -12.10
CA GLU A 47 -11.08 9.94 -13.00
C GLU A 47 -11.57 9.16 -14.21
N LEU A 48 -12.89 9.13 -14.39
CA LEU A 48 -13.53 8.57 -15.58
C LEU A 48 -13.69 9.67 -16.63
N PRO A 49 -13.53 9.37 -17.92
CA PRO A 49 -13.30 8.05 -18.54
C PRO A 49 -11.84 7.64 -18.68
N MET A 50 -10.90 8.42 -18.19
CA MET A 50 -9.46 8.28 -18.46
C MET A 50 -8.77 7.14 -17.69
N ASN A 51 -9.45 6.42 -16.79
CA ASN A 51 -8.91 5.32 -15.97
C ASN A 51 -7.62 5.62 -15.19
N GLY A 52 -7.22 6.88 -15.11
CA GLY A 52 -6.07 7.32 -14.34
C GLY A 52 -6.47 7.73 -12.92
N TRP A 53 -5.49 7.70 -12.03
CA TRP A 53 -5.63 8.20 -10.67
C TRP A 53 -4.82 9.48 -10.54
N PHE A 54 -5.48 10.56 -10.11
CA PHE A 54 -4.89 11.89 -10.04
C PHE A 54 -5.04 12.49 -8.64
N PRO A 55 -4.12 13.38 -8.21
CA PRO A 55 -4.21 13.97 -6.89
C PRO A 55 -5.46 14.81 -6.74
N SER A 56 -6.00 14.81 -5.52
CA SER A 56 -7.06 15.72 -5.10
C SER A 56 -6.50 16.84 -4.22
N ALA A 57 -7.37 17.76 -3.79
CA ALA A 57 -6.99 18.83 -2.87
C ALA A 57 -6.46 18.30 -1.52
N LEU A 58 -6.83 17.08 -1.12
CA LEU A 58 -6.38 16.43 0.11
C LEU A 58 -5.04 15.69 -0.03
N THR A 59 -4.57 15.46 -1.25
CA THR A 59 -3.29 14.78 -1.48
C THR A 59 -2.15 15.63 -0.94
N PRO A 60 -1.28 15.07 -0.06
CA PRO A 60 -0.14 15.81 0.44
C PRO A 60 0.78 16.29 -0.68
N THR A 61 1.31 17.51 -0.57
CA THR A 61 2.20 18.11 -1.57
C THR A 61 3.49 17.30 -1.76
N TYR A 62 3.95 16.63 -0.72
CA TYR A 62 5.06 15.68 -0.80
C TYR A 62 4.86 14.65 -1.93
N TRP A 63 3.61 14.28 -2.20
CA TRP A 63 3.22 13.35 -3.25
C TRP A 63 2.81 14.05 -4.54
N SER A 64 1.88 15.01 -4.45
CA SER A 64 1.30 15.65 -5.64
C SER A 64 2.31 16.46 -6.46
N ASP A 65 3.32 17.05 -5.81
CA ASP A 65 4.36 17.81 -6.51
C ASP A 65 5.26 16.92 -7.37
N LYS A 66 5.44 15.67 -6.97
CA LYS A 66 6.31 14.71 -7.67
C LYS A 66 5.55 13.75 -8.57
N PHE A 67 4.34 13.39 -8.19
CA PHE A 67 3.52 12.41 -8.91
C PHE A 67 2.18 13.03 -9.28
N VAL A 68 2.11 13.58 -10.48
CA VAL A 68 0.89 14.14 -11.06
C VAL A 68 -0.13 13.05 -11.38
N GLU A 69 0.35 11.86 -11.70
CA GLU A 69 -0.41 10.61 -11.78
C GLU A 69 0.04 9.70 -10.65
N ALA A 70 -0.89 8.91 -10.12
CA ALA A 70 -0.64 8.09 -8.93
C ALA A 70 0.63 7.23 -9.06
N PRO A 71 1.49 7.20 -8.02
CA PRO A 71 2.80 6.60 -8.10
C PRO A 71 2.73 5.07 -8.15
N GLN A 72 3.46 4.46 -9.07
CA GLN A 72 3.61 3.00 -9.19
C GLN A 72 4.62 2.50 -8.15
N ILE A 73 4.20 2.41 -6.90
CA ILE A 73 5.06 2.15 -5.74
C ILE A 73 5.72 0.77 -5.72
N ILE A 74 5.22 -0.18 -6.50
CA ILE A 74 5.77 -1.53 -6.60
C ILE A 74 6.58 -1.69 -7.88
N SER A 75 6.04 -1.27 -9.01
CA SER A 75 6.71 -1.46 -10.31
C SER A 75 7.87 -0.49 -10.54
N GLU A 76 7.88 0.68 -9.93
CA GLU A 76 8.88 1.71 -10.16
C GLU A 76 9.71 2.04 -8.91
N ARG A 77 11.02 1.93 -9.04
CA ARG A 77 11.95 2.17 -7.93
C ARG A 77 11.83 3.58 -7.35
N ILE A 78 11.69 4.59 -8.19
CA ILE A 78 11.59 6.00 -7.74
C ILE A 78 10.39 6.19 -6.81
N ALA A 79 9.24 5.66 -7.17
CA ALA A 79 8.03 5.73 -6.35
C ALA A 79 8.18 4.91 -5.06
N SER A 80 8.78 3.74 -5.12
CA SER A 80 9.05 2.91 -3.94
C SER A 80 9.99 3.60 -2.95
N VAL A 81 11.04 4.24 -3.43
CA VAL A 81 11.97 5.03 -2.59
C VAL A 81 11.25 6.21 -1.94
N HIS A 82 10.39 6.89 -2.68
CA HIS A 82 9.61 8.00 -2.17
C HIS A 82 8.66 7.55 -1.04
N LEU A 83 8.02 6.39 -1.22
CA LEU A 83 7.19 5.77 -0.18
C LEU A 83 8.00 5.43 1.06
N THR A 84 9.14 4.78 0.90
CA THR A 84 10.05 4.43 2.01
C THR A 84 10.44 5.66 2.83
N ARG A 85 10.79 6.75 2.15
CA ARG A 85 11.19 8.01 2.79
C ARG A 85 10.03 8.71 3.49
N SER A 86 8.80 8.46 3.08
CA SER A 86 7.60 9.04 3.71
C SER A 86 7.27 8.42 5.08
N ILE A 87 7.80 7.24 5.38
CA ILE A 87 7.57 6.56 6.65
C ILE A 87 8.48 7.17 7.72
N PRO A 88 7.92 7.75 8.80
CA PRO A 88 8.73 8.29 9.89
C PRO A 88 9.61 7.23 10.55
N ARG A 89 10.74 7.65 11.09
CA ARG A 89 11.72 6.78 11.74
C ARG A 89 11.10 5.86 12.80
N ASP A 90 10.20 6.38 13.62
CA ASP A 90 9.53 5.65 14.69
C ASP A 90 8.60 4.55 14.18
N HIS A 91 8.23 4.58 12.91
CA HIS A 91 7.35 3.60 12.26
C HIS A 91 8.08 2.62 11.33
N LYS A 92 9.41 2.67 11.26
CA LYS A 92 10.19 1.81 10.34
C LYS A 92 10.11 0.31 10.68
N GLN A 93 9.75 -0.04 11.91
CA GLN A 93 9.67 -1.42 12.40
C GLN A 93 8.22 -1.96 12.50
N GLY A 94 7.28 -1.34 11.79
CA GLY A 94 5.87 -1.70 11.87
C GLY A 94 5.58 -3.15 11.52
N LEU A 95 6.22 -3.70 10.49
CA LEU A 95 6.08 -5.09 10.08
C LEU A 95 6.43 -6.07 11.21
N LYS A 96 7.54 -5.84 11.88
CA LYS A 96 7.97 -6.65 13.01
C LYS A 96 7.07 -6.47 14.22
N ASN A 97 6.75 -5.22 14.56
CA ASN A 97 6.03 -4.89 15.79
C ASN A 97 4.55 -5.31 15.72
N PHE A 98 3.90 -5.18 14.57
CA PHE A 98 2.46 -5.44 14.44
C PHE A 98 2.13 -6.79 13.82
N LEU A 99 2.96 -7.31 12.91
CA LEU A 99 2.70 -8.55 12.20
C LEU A 99 3.68 -9.66 12.55
N ASN A 100 4.68 -9.39 13.38
CA ASN A 100 5.78 -10.30 13.65
C ASN A 100 6.46 -10.82 12.37
N PHE A 101 6.46 -9.99 11.34
CA PHE A 101 7.06 -10.31 10.05
C PHE A 101 8.54 -9.94 10.07
N LYS A 102 9.40 -10.94 9.88
CA LYS A 102 10.86 -10.81 9.98
C LYS A 102 11.57 -10.63 8.63
N GLY A 103 10.82 -10.49 7.57
CA GLY A 103 11.33 -10.39 6.21
C GLY A 103 11.22 -11.69 5.41
N TYR A 104 11.59 -11.60 4.15
CA TYR A 104 11.64 -12.75 3.26
C TYR A 104 12.98 -13.47 3.36
N LYS A 105 13.00 -14.77 3.07
CA LYS A 105 14.24 -15.55 2.93
C LYS A 105 15.04 -15.06 1.72
N ILE A 106 16.35 -15.27 1.71
CA ILE A 106 17.26 -14.79 0.64
C ILE A 106 16.77 -15.24 -0.76
N ASN A 107 16.33 -16.47 -0.89
CA ASN A 107 15.81 -16.99 -2.16
C ASN A 107 14.41 -16.47 -2.55
N GLU A 108 13.78 -15.70 -1.68
CA GLU A 108 12.46 -15.09 -1.89
C GLU A 108 12.53 -13.56 -2.02
N LEU A 109 13.74 -12.99 -1.99
CA LEU A 109 13.99 -11.57 -2.09
C LEU A 109 13.95 -11.10 -3.54
N TYR A 110 12.78 -10.65 -3.96
CA TYR A 110 12.55 -9.98 -5.24
C TYR A 110 12.27 -8.50 -4.99
N PRO A 111 12.72 -7.57 -5.85
CA PRO A 111 12.39 -6.14 -5.71
C PRO A 111 10.89 -5.91 -5.53
N ARG A 112 10.07 -6.59 -6.28
CA ARG A 112 8.63 -6.52 -6.20
C ARG A 112 8.10 -6.87 -4.80
N ARG A 113 8.59 -7.96 -4.19
CA ARG A 113 8.17 -8.38 -2.84
C ARG A 113 8.63 -7.40 -1.77
N THR A 114 9.86 -6.94 -1.82
CA THR A 114 10.36 -5.96 -0.85
C THR A 114 9.59 -4.65 -0.92
N ARG A 115 9.19 -4.22 -2.11
CA ARG A 115 8.36 -3.02 -2.29
C ARG A 115 6.93 -3.23 -1.79
N ARG A 116 6.37 -4.42 -1.93
CA ARG A 116 5.07 -4.80 -1.31
C ARG A 116 5.15 -4.75 0.21
N ALA A 117 6.22 -5.26 0.79
CA ALA A 117 6.44 -5.17 2.24
C ALA A 117 6.57 -3.71 2.71
N THR A 118 7.25 -2.86 1.95
CA THR A 118 7.29 -1.41 2.23
C THR A 118 5.89 -0.79 2.20
N ALA A 119 5.07 -1.16 1.23
CA ALA A 119 3.68 -0.70 1.15
C ALA A 119 2.88 -1.12 2.38
N VAL A 120 3.04 -2.36 2.84
CA VAL A 120 2.40 -2.85 4.08
C VAL A 120 2.86 -2.02 5.28
N ASN A 121 4.14 -1.75 5.40
CA ASN A 121 4.67 -0.92 6.49
C ASN A 121 4.08 0.49 6.46
N TRP A 122 3.97 1.09 5.27
CA TRP A 122 3.33 2.40 5.11
C TRP A 122 1.84 2.37 5.50
N LEU A 123 1.12 1.33 5.10
CA LEU A 123 -0.30 1.15 5.45
C LEU A 123 -0.51 1.01 6.97
N ILE A 124 0.37 0.29 7.65
CA ILE A 124 0.36 0.20 9.12
C ILE A 124 0.58 1.58 9.74
N TYR A 125 1.61 2.30 9.29
CA TYR A 125 1.90 3.65 9.74
C TYR A 125 0.70 4.58 9.55
N TRP A 126 0.12 4.60 8.35
CA TRP A 126 -1.02 5.44 8.03
C TRP A 126 -2.23 5.10 8.92
N ALA A 127 -2.52 3.82 9.09
CA ALA A 127 -3.66 3.36 9.88
C ALA A 127 -3.51 3.71 11.37
N ILE A 128 -2.30 3.63 11.92
CA ILE A 128 -2.02 4.01 13.31
C ILE A 128 -2.21 5.51 13.49
N GLU A 129 -1.61 6.34 12.62
CA GLU A 129 -1.71 7.79 12.70
C GLU A 129 -3.15 8.30 12.55
N ASN A 130 -3.96 7.61 11.76
CA ASN A 130 -5.37 7.96 11.52
C ASN A 130 -6.36 7.15 12.38
N LYS A 131 -5.86 6.32 13.30
CA LYS A 131 -6.67 5.47 14.21
C LYS A 131 -7.67 4.57 13.46
N CYS A 132 -7.25 4.04 12.31
CA CYS A 132 -8.06 3.21 11.43
C CYS A 132 -7.60 1.75 11.38
N PHE A 133 -6.67 1.34 12.25
CA PHE A 133 -6.20 -0.04 12.30
C PHE A 133 -7.21 -0.91 13.02
N LEU A 134 -7.70 -1.96 12.35
CA LEU A 134 -8.65 -2.91 12.92
C LEU A 134 -7.90 -4.13 13.48
N ASN A 135 -8.14 -4.43 14.77
CA ASN A 135 -7.57 -5.60 15.42
C ASN A 135 -8.27 -6.91 15.00
N ASP A 136 -9.55 -6.83 14.66
CA ASP A 136 -10.37 -7.97 14.27
C ASP A 136 -10.45 -8.11 12.76
N LYS A 137 -10.67 -9.34 12.29
CA LYS A 137 -10.92 -9.62 10.88
C LYS A 137 -12.11 -8.82 10.38
N ASN A 138 -11.93 -8.18 9.23
CA ASN A 138 -12.97 -7.43 8.55
C ASN A 138 -13.13 -7.91 7.10
N ILE A 139 -13.85 -7.17 6.27
CA ILE A 139 -13.98 -7.48 4.85
C ILE A 139 -12.60 -7.53 4.20
N ILE A 140 -12.29 -8.64 3.56
CA ILE A 140 -11.06 -8.83 2.80
C ILE A 140 -11.39 -9.32 1.39
N PRO A 141 -10.54 -9.02 0.40
CA PRO A 141 -10.74 -9.53 -0.95
C PRO A 141 -10.56 -11.05 -1.00
N ILE A 142 -11.10 -11.66 -2.06
CA ILE A 142 -10.85 -13.07 -2.33
C ILE A 142 -9.36 -13.25 -2.66
N ALA A 143 -8.69 -14.12 -1.93
CA ALA A 143 -7.29 -14.44 -2.16
C ALA A 143 -7.12 -15.16 -3.49
N SER A 144 -6.14 -14.75 -4.28
CA SER A 144 -5.65 -15.47 -5.45
C SER A 144 -4.41 -16.27 -5.10
N SER A 145 -4.03 -17.21 -5.97
CA SER A 145 -2.73 -17.88 -5.82
C SER A 145 -1.59 -16.89 -6.03
N PRO A 146 -0.45 -17.07 -5.35
CA PRO A 146 0.75 -16.30 -5.67
C PRO A 146 1.13 -16.43 -7.15
N PRO A 147 1.80 -15.41 -7.73
CA PRO A 147 2.18 -15.48 -9.14
C PRO A 147 3.17 -16.62 -9.40
N LEU A 148 3.07 -17.23 -10.58
CA LEU A 148 3.98 -18.31 -11.00
C LEU A 148 5.44 -17.82 -11.05
N ASN A 149 5.65 -16.57 -11.46
CA ASN A 149 6.95 -15.91 -11.40
C ASN A 149 6.88 -14.73 -10.42
N PRO A 150 7.44 -14.87 -9.22
CA PRO A 150 7.40 -13.82 -8.20
C PRO A 150 8.10 -12.51 -8.61
N ALA A 151 8.99 -12.57 -9.57
CA ALA A 151 9.68 -11.39 -10.09
C ALA A 151 8.78 -10.54 -11.01
N LYS A 152 7.75 -11.13 -11.60
CA LYS A 152 6.88 -10.48 -12.60
C LYS A 152 5.50 -10.06 -12.09
N GLY A 153 5.03 -10.62 -11.00
CA GLY A 153 3.73 -10.31 -10.43
C GLY A 153 2.55 -11.09 -11.03
N HIS A 154 1.36 -10.61 -10.73
CA HIS A 154 0.09 -11.19 -11.16
C HIS A 154 -0.27 -10.74 -12.57
N PHE A 155 -1.20 -11.46 -13.20
CA PHE A 155 -1.73 -11.06 -14.51
C PHE A 155 -2.31 -9.63 -14.44
N GLY A 156 -1.92 -8.79 -15.38
CA GLY A 156 -2.35 -7.40 -15.46
C GLY A 156 -1.52 -6.41 -14.62
N ASP A 157 -0.58 -6.90 -13.82
CA ASP A 157 0.33 -6.02 -13.06
C ASP A 157 1.31 -5.30 -14.00
N PRO A 158 1.68 -4.04 -13.68
CA PRO A 158 2.73 -3.33 -14.42
C PRO A 158 4.06 -4.07 -14.39
N GLU A 159 4.83 -3.95 -15.46
CA GLU A 159 6.18 -4.51 -15.54
C GLU A 159 7.09 -3.86 -14.49
N ILE A 160 7.89 -4.68 -13.81
CA ILE A 160 8.82 -4.22 -12.77
C ILE A 160 10.04 -3.57 -13.42
N LYS A 161 10.32 -2.35 -12.97
CA LYS A 161 11.45 -1.53 -13.42
C LYS A 161 12.43 -1.23 -12.30
#